data_2cf930d4a31eb714d3f02fa17380c2b2
#
_entry.id   2cf930d4a31eb714d3f02fa17380c2b2
#
_cell.length_a   1.000
_cell.length_b   1.000
_cell.length_c   1.000
_cell.angle_alpha   90.00
_cell.angle_beta   90.00
_cell.angle_gamma   90.00
#
_symmetry.space_group_name_H-M   'P 1'
#
loop_
_entity.id
_entity.type
_entity.pdbx_description
1 polymer ?
#
loop_
_entity_poly.entity_id
_entity_poly.type
_entity_poly.pdbx_seq_one_letter_code
_entity_poly.pdbx_strand_id
1 'polypeptide(L)'
;MRLRLVPQNTSYDFFSRSQMFLGLSTFLMLASIVSFLSQGLNFGIDFRGGTTLRTESAQVVNVAKYRTALQQLDLGDITISEVFDPNFREDQHVTMIRIQAQDGQEAISSDIVDRALETLRTVAPDIEFMSVESVGPKVSGELIQTAAIAVLLAIGAVLIYIWLRFEWQFAVGAVGALVHDVLLTIGVFSLLQIRFDLAIIAALLTIVGYSLNDTVVVFDRVRENLRKYKKKLLQEVMDQSINETLSRTVMTSVTTLLALTALFVLGGDVIRGFIFAMIWGCLLYTSPSPRDLSTSRMPSSA
;
A
#
# COMPACT_ATOMS: atom_id res chain seq x y z
N MET A 1 -20.95 18.91 23.41
CA MET A 1 -20.97 19.29 21.97
C MET A 1 -20.60 18.07 21.14
N ARG A 2 -21.47 17.59 20.25
CA ARG A 2 -21.09 16.53 19.28
C ARG A 2 -20.48 17.22 18.07
N LEU A 3 -19.19 17.07 17.86
CA LEU A 3 -18.52 17.52 16.63
C LEU A 3 -19.12 16.75 15.45
N ARG A 4 -19.83 17.45 14.56
CA ARG A 4 -20.36 16.90 13.32
C ARG A 4 -19.48 17.38 12.18
N LEU A 5 -18.62 16.49 11.64
CA LEU A 5 -17.73 16.82 10.51
C LEU A 5 -18.52 16.97 9.19
N VAL A 6 -19.66 16.31 9.07
CA VAL A 6 -20.51 16.35 7.89
C VAL A 6 -21.94 16.67 8.31
N PRO A 7 -22.67 17.59 7.61
CA PRO A 7 -24.09 17.84 7.83
C PRO A 7 -24.93 16.56 7.67
N GLN A 8 -26.03 16.43 8.42
CA GLN A 8 -26.90 15.25 8.34
C GLN A 8 -27.65 15.14 7.01
N ASN A 9 -27.92 16.28 6.36
CA ASN A 9 -28.60 16.35 5.08
C ASN A 9 -27.63 16.98 4.06
N THR A 10 -26.96 16.15 3.31
CA THR A 10 -26.17 16.55 2.15
C THR A 10 -26.95 16.26 0.87
N SER A 11 -26.78 17.09 -0.14
CA SER A 11 -27.42 16.96 -1.46
C SER A 11 -26.41 17.24 -2.56
N TYR A 12 -25.25 16.60 -2.48
CA TYR A 12 -24.22 16.72 -3.51
C TYR A 12 -24.62 15.91 -4.73
N ASP A 13 -24.42 16.48 -5.91
CA ASP A 13 -24.59 15.81 -7.20
C ASP A 13 -23.23 15.22 -7.63
N PHE A 14 -23.03 13.94 -7.32
CA PHE A 14 -21.79 13.22 -7.64
C PHE A 14 -21.74 12.80 -9.12
N PHE A 15 -22.90 12.60 -9.75
CA PHE A 15 -22.98 12.09 -11.11
C PHE A 15 -22.85 13.17 -12.19
N SER A 16 -23.05 14.45 -11.89
CA SER A 16 -22.91 15.53 -12.87
C SER A 16 -21.52 15.59 -13.52
N ARG A 17 -20.48 15.20 -12.79
CA ARG A 17 -19.09 15.19 -13.27
C ARG A 17 -18.51 13.78 -13.41
N SER A 18 -19.35 12.75 -13.47
CA SER A 18 -18.94 11.36 -13.54
C SER A 18 -17.97 11.04 -14.67
N GLN A 19 -18.20 11.59 -15.86
CA GLN A 19 -17.34 11.35 -17.03
C GLN A 19 -15.93 11.92 -16.82
N MET A 20 -15.82 13.09 -16.17
CA MET A 20 -14.52 13.69 -15.83
C MET A 20 -13.74 12.82 -14.84
N PHE A 21 -14.40 12.36 -13.77
CA PHE A 21 -13.76 11.49 -12.76
C PHE A 21 -13.39 10.12 -13.33
N LEU A 22 -14.25 9.52 -14.17
CA LEU A 22 -13.94 8.28 -14.88
C LEU A 22 -12.74 8.45 -15.81
N GLY A 23 -12.69 9.56 -16.56
CA GLY A 23 -11.55 9.86 -17.41
C GLY A 23 -10.25 10.03 -16.63
N LEU A 24 -10.27 10.78 -15.53
CA LEU A 24 -9.11 10.95 -14.64
C LEU A 24 -8.66 9.62 -14.04
N SER A 25 -9.59 8.81 -13.54
CA SER A 25 -9.30 7.50 -12.97
C SER A 25 -8.66 6.57 -13.99
N THR A 26 -9.22 6.50 -15.20
CA THR A 26 -8.68 5.67 -16.30
C THR A 26 -7.27 6.17 -16.68
N PHE A 27 -7.05 7.47 -16.75
CA PHE A 27 -5.73 8.04 -17.00
C PHE A 27 -4.74 7.65 -15.92
N LEU A 28 -5.10 7.76 -14.64
CA LEU A 28 -4.23 7.40 -13.52
C LEU A 28 -3.91 5.89 -13.51
N MET A 29 -4.89 5.03 -13.85
CA MET A 29 -4.64 3.58 -13.99
C MET A 29 -3.66 3.28 -15.11
N LEU A 30 -3.81 3.92 -16.28
CA LEU A 30 -2.87 3.77 -17.39
C LEU A 30 -1.48 4.29 -17.02
N ALA A 31 -1.39 5.44 -16.38
CA ALA A 31 -0.13 5.99 -15.88
C ALA A 31 0.55 5.05 -14.86
N SER A 32 -0.23 4.42 -13.98
CA SER A 32 0.26 3.41 -13.03
C SER A 32 0.82 2.18 -13.73
N ILE A 33 0.14 1.69 -14.76
CA ILE A 33 0.61 0.55 -15.56
C ILE A 33 1.90 0.92 -16.31
N VAL A 34 1.95 2.10 -16.93
CA VAL A 34 3.15 2.59 -17.63
C VAL A 34 4.32 2.75 -16.66
N SER A 35 4.10 3.33 -15.48
CA SER A 35 5.14 3.44 -14.45
C SER A 35 5.66 2.07 -14.04
N PHE A 36 4.78 1.13 -13.76
CA PHE A 36 5.15 -0.24 -13.38
C PHE A 36 5.94 -0.95 -14.47
N LEU A 37 5.55 -0.83 -15.74
CA LEU A 37 6.24 -1.47 -16.86
C LEU A 37 7.60 -0.82 -17.19
N SER A 38 7.74 0.49 -16.94
CA SER A 38 8.96 1.23 -17.26
C SER A 38 10.00 1.20 -16.15
N GLN A 39 9.59 1.32 -14.90
CA GLN A 39 10.48 1.43 -13.75
C GLN A 39 10.46 0.18 -12.85
N GLY A 40 9.41 -0.64 -12.95
CA GLY A 40 9.19 -1.77 -12.06
C GLY A 40 8.89 -1.37 -10.61
N LEU A 41 9.01 -2.32 -9.68
CA LEU A 41 8.94 -2.10 -8.24
C LEU A 41 10.32 -2.20 -7.61
N ASN A 42 10.57 -1.38 -6.60
CA ASN A 42 11.76 -1.49 -5.77
C ASN A 42 11.59 -2.61 -4.73
N PHE A 43 11.82 -3.86 -5.16
CA PHE A 43 11.64 -5.02 -4.31
C PHE A 43 12.62 -5.06 -3.14
N GLY A 44 12.10 -5.37 -1.94
CA GLY A 44 12.88 -5.68 -0.76
C GLY A 44 13.59 -7.04 -0.84
N ILE A 45 14.38 -7.35 0.20
CA ILE A 45 15.10 -8.64 0.30
C ILE A 45 14.15 -9.84 0.35
N ASP A 46 12.93 -9.67 0.81
CA ASP A 46 11.91 -10.72 0.85
C ASP A 46 11.63 -11.31 -0.54
N PHE A 47 11.76 -10.48 -1.59
CA PHE A 47 11.46 -10.85 -2.97
C PHE A 47 12.69 -11.08 -3.84
N ARG A 48 13.81 -10.40 -3.55
CA ARG A 48 15.05 -10.55 -4.32
C ARG A 48 16.04 -11.54 -3.69
N GLY A 49 15.83 -11.87 -2.42
CA GLY A 49 16.85 -12.49 -1.60
C GLY A 49 17.97 -11.51 -1.24
N GLY A 50 18.76 -11.86 -0.27
CA GLY A 50 19.89 -11.06 0.16
C GLY A 50 19.97 -10.93 1.67
N THR A 51 20.90 -10.07 2.11
CA THR A 51 21.15 -9.82 3.53
C THR A 51 21.04 -8.34 3.82
N THR A 52 20.29 -8.00 4.85
CA THR A 52 20.22 -6.65 5.41
C THR A 52 21.00 -6.64 6.72
N LEU A 53 22.00 -5.77 6.78
CA LEU A 53 22.80 -5.51 7.96
C LEU A 53 22.40 -4.16 8.52
N ARG A 54 22.04 -4.09 9.81
CA ARG A 54 21.81 -2.83 10.52
C ARG A 54 22.95 -2.57 11.47
N THR A 55 23.49 -1.37 11.41
CA THR A 55 24.58 -0.90 12.24
C THR A 55 24.22 0.45 12.88
N GLU A 56 24.70 0.69 14.08
CA GLU A 56 24.57 1.95 14.81
C GLU A 56 25.92 2.62 14.90
N SER A 57 25.95 3.96 14.85
CA SER A 57 27.13 4.79 15.07
C SER A 57 26.73 6.05 15.83
N ALA A 58 27.61 6.56 16.70
CA ALA A 58 27.40 7.83 17.37
C ALA A 58 27.68 9.04 16.46
N GLN A 59 28.33 8.84 15.33
CA GLN A 59 28.64 9.88 14.36
C GLN A 59 27.74 9.81 13.13
N VAL A 60 27.50 10.97 12.52
CA VAL A 60 26.72 11.06 11.26
C VAL A 60 27.37 10.17 10.19
N VAL A 61 26.56 9.29 9.62
CA VAL A 61 27.01 8.29 8.67
C VAL A 61 27.36 8.92 7.32
N ASN A 62 28.57 8.66 6.86
CA ASN A 62 28.96 9.02 5.50
C ASN A 62 28.76 7.82 4.55
N VAL A 63 27.57 7.78 3.93
CA VAL A 63 27.17 6.71 3.00
C VAL A 63 28.18 6.46 1.88
N ALA A 64 28.83 7.52 1.36
CA ALA A 64 29.83 7.40 0.30
C ALA A 64 31.09 6.66 0.78
N LYS A 65 31.57 6.96 2.00
CA LYS A 65 32.71 6.27 2.59
C LYS A 65 32.40 4.79 2.87
N TYR A 66 31.20 4.52 3.40
CA TYR A 66 30.74 3.15 3.66
C TYR A 66 30.67 2.33 2.38
N ARG A 67 30.13 2.93 1.30
CA ARG A 67 30.08 2.29 -0.02
C ARG A 67 31.46 1.96 -0.57
N THR A 68 32.41 2.91 -0.49
CA THR A 68 33.79 2.71 -0.97
C THR A 68 34.49 1.60 -0.17
N ALA A 69 34.29 1.55 1.12
CA ALA A 69 34.86 0.51 1.99
C ALA A 69 34.31 -0.88 1.65
N LEU A 70 32.99 -1.00 1.51
CA LEU A 70 32.33 -2.29 1.23
C LEU A 70 32.54 -2.77 -0.21
N GLN A 71 32.78 -1.90 -1.18
CA GLN A 71 33.12 -2.28 -2.56
C GLN A 71 34.38 -3.12 -2.65
N GLN A 72 35.31 -3.00 -1.70
CA GLN A 72 36.54 -3.79 -1.65
C GLN A 72 36.29 -5.28 -1.36
N LEU A 73 35.11 -5.63 -0.85
CA LEU A 73 34.76 -7.00 -0.47
C LEU A 73 34.03 -7.77 -1.59
N ASP A 74 33.84 -7.16 -2.77
CA ASP A 74 33.15 -7.75 -3.94
C ASP A 74 31.79 -8.40 -3.59
N LEU A 75 30.99 -7.67 -2.78
CA LEU A 75 29.70 -8.14 -2.28
C LEU A 75 28.54 -7.97 -3.29
N GLY A 76 28.83 -7.63 -4.54
CA GLY A 76 27.82 -7.36 -5.57
C GLY A 76 27.13 -6.01 -5.38
N ASP A 77 25.82 -5.97 -5.63
CA ASP A 77 25.05 -4.72 -5.50
C ASP A 77 24.74 -4.43 -4.03
N ILE A 78 25.20 -3.25 -3.57
CA ILE A 78 25.07 -2.81 -2.19
C ILE A 78 24.26 -1.51 -2.15
N THR A 79 23.14 -1.55 -1.44
CA THR A 79 22.35 -0.37 -1.13
C THR A 79 22.58 0.05 0.31
N ILE A 80 22.98 1.29 0.54
CA ILE A 80 23.22 1.84 1.87
C ILE A 80 22.26 3.02 2.07
N SER A 81 21.50 2.98 3.15
CA SER A 81 20.59 4.05 3.56
C SER A 81 20.68 4.32 5.05
N GLU A 82 20.57 5.58 5.43
CA GLU A 82 20.39 5.94 6.82
C GLU A 82 18.93 5.72 7.20
N VAL A 83 18.71 5.13 8.38
CA VAL A 83 17.39 4.85 8.92
C VAL A 83 17.01 5.97 9.87
N PHE A 84 15.90 6.62 9.59
CA PHE A 84 15.35 7.62 10.48
C PHE A 84 14.22 7.00 11.32
N ASP A 85 14.37 7.08 12.65
CA ASP A 85 13.31 6.71 13.60
C ASP A 85 13.18 7.80 14.65
N PRO A 86 11.98 8.35 14.90
CA PRO A 86 11.75 9.39 15.91
C PRO A 86 12.11 8.95 17.35
N ASN A 87 12.23 7.65 17.59
CA ASN A 87 12.57 7.09 18.89
C ASN A 87 14.09 6.94 19.10
N PHE A 88 14.90 7.21 18.07
CA PHE A 88 16.35 7.19 18.22
C PHE A 88 16.81 8.38 19.07
N ARG A 89 17.90 8.17 19.79
CA ARG A 89 18.59 9.25 20.51
C ARG A 89 19.25 10.19 19.49
N GLU A 90 19.50 11.43 19.88
CA GLU A 90 20.13 12.43 19.01
C GLU A 90 21.55 12.01 18.53
N ASP A 91 22.22 11.16 19.29
CA ASP A 91 23.53 10.59 19.00
C ASP A 91 23.48 9.19 18.37
N GLN A 92 22.29 8.74 17.95
CA GLN A 92 22.08 7.41 17.41
C GLN A 92 21.81 7.48 15.90
N HIS A 93 22.83 7.18 15.11
CA HIS A 93 22.74 7.12 13.66
C HIS A 93 22.71 5.66 13.21
N VAL A 94 21.55 5.20 12.76
CA VAL A 94 21.37 3.83 12.30
C VAL A 94 21.50 3.75 10.78
N THR A 95 22.34 2.85 10.32
CA THR A 95 22.52 2.58 8.88
C THR A 95 22.00 1.20 8.54
N MET A 96 21.25 1.12 7.46
CA MET A 96 20.82 -0.11 6.83
C MET A 96 21.66 -0.36 5.57
N ILE A 97 22.38 -1.47 5.58
CA ILE A 97 23.21 -1.92 4.47
C ILE A 97 22.56 -3.18 3.91
N ARG A 98 22.12 -3.12 2.67
CA ARG A 98 21.49 -4.22 1.99
C ARG A 98 22.43 -4.75 0.93
N ILE A 99 22.70 -6.03 0.99
CA ILE A 99 23.56 -6.78 0.07
C ILE A 99 22.66 -7.77 -0.65
N GLN A 100 22.63 -7.67 -1.99
CA GLN A 100 21.80 -8.56 -2.79
C GLN A 100 22.40 -9.97 -2.82
N ALA A 101 21.52 -10.98 -2.83
CA ALA A 101 21.98 -12.36 -2.99
C ALA A 101 22.72 -12.53 -4.32
N GLN A 102 23.85 -13.19 -4.28
CA GLN A 102 24.61 -13.57 -5.49
C GLN A 102 24.13 -14.92 -5.99
N ASP A 103 24.21 -15.14 -7.31
CA ASP A 103 23.78 -16.38 -7.93
C ASP A 103 24.48 -17.59 -7.31
N GLY A 104 23.69 -18.52 -6.78
CA GLY A 104 24.17 -19.76 -6.18
C GLY A 104 24.48 -19.73 -4.68
N GLN A 105 24.31 -18.58 -4.01
CA GLN A 105 24.48 -18.49 -2.55
C GLN A 105 23.12 -18.32 -1.86
N GLU A 106 22.82 -19.18 -0.88
CA GLU A 106 21.54 -19.14 -0.13
C GLU A 106 21.47 -17.96 0.83
N ALA A 107 22.59 -17.52 1.37
CA ALA A 107 22.73 -16.35 2.25
C ALA A 107 24.21 -15.96 2.34
N ILE A 108 24.48 -14.72 2.74
CA ILE A 108 25.84 -14.28 3.05
C ILE A 108 26.29 -15.01 4.31
N SER A 109 27.48 -15.67 4.24
CA SER A 109 28.04 -16.35 5.40
C SER A 109 28.34 -15.37 6.56
N SER A 110 28.33 -15.86 7.79
CA SER A 110 28.71 -15.07 8.97
C SER A 110 30.09 -14.43 8.82
N ASP A 111 31.03 -15.14 8.19
CA ASP A 111 32.39 -14.63 7.93
C ASP A 111 32.40 -13.39 7.03
N ILE A 112 31.48 -13.30 6.08
CA ILE A 112 31.36 -12.12 5.21
C ILE A 112 30.74 -10.96 5.98
N VAL A 113 29.75 -11.23 6.84
CA VAL A 113 29.15 -10.23 7.74
C VAL A 113 30.23 -9.67 8.68
N ASP A 114 31.04 -10.52 9.28
CA ASP A 114 32.12 -10.10 10.18
C ASP A 114 33.16 -9.28 9.45
N ARG A 115 33.57 -9.66 8.24
CA ARG A 115 34.50 -8.88 7.40
C ARG A 115 33.89 -7.53 7.00
N ALA A 116 32.60 -7.50 6.69
CA ALA A 116 31.92 -6.23 6.38
C ALA A 116 31.93 -5.28 7.58
N LEU A 117 31.66 -5.81 8.78
CA LEU A 117 31.75 -5.02 10.02
C LEU A 117 33.16 -4.55 10.34
N GLU A 118 34.15 -5.42 10.20
CA GLU A 118 35.57 -5.04 10.38
C GLU A 118 35.98 -3.93 9.39
N THR A 119 35.57 -4.06 8.15
CA THR A 119 35.85 -3.05 7.11
C THR A 119 35.15 -1.72 7.46
N LEU A 120 33.91 -1.75 7.92
CA LEU A 120 33.19 -0.55 8.34
C LEU A 120 33.82 0.11 9.57
N ARG A 121 34.37 -0.67 10.51
CA ARG A 121 35.10 -0.14 11.67
C ARG A 121 36.35 0.65 11.30
N THR A 122 36.94 0.39 10.13
CA THR A 122 38.07 1.22 9.65
C THR A 122 37.62 2.64 9.28
N VAL A 123 36.35 2.81 8.92
CA VAL A 123 35.75 4.09 8.49
C VAL A 123 35.00 4.77 9.64
N ALA A 124 34.36 3.99 10.50
CA ALA A 124 33.63 4.41 11.69
C ALA A 124 33.98 3.49 12.85
N PRO A 125 35.00 3.86 13.66
CA PRO A 125 35.49 3.00 14.77
C PRO A 125 34.45 2.73 15.88
N ASP A 126 33.46 3.59 15.99
CA ASP A 126 32.34 3.54 16.94
C ASP A 126 31.14 2.72 16.44
N ILE A 127 31.28 2.07 15.27
CA ILE A 127 30.17 1.31 14.68
C ILE A 127 29.86 0.06 15.51
N GLU A 128 28.60 -0.06 15.88
CA GLU A 128 28.07 -1.23 16.57
C GLU A 128 27.10 -2.01 15.68
N PHE A 129 27.12 -3.32 15.85
CA PHE A 129 26.20 -4.23 15.17
C PHE A 129 24.86 -4.26 15.89
N MET A 130 23.76 -4.06 15.14
CA MET A 130 22.41 -4.17 15.70
C MET A 130 21.73 -5.48 15.32
N SER A 131 21.59 -5.75 14.03
CA SER A 131 20.91 -6.95 13.53
C SER A 131 21.34 -7.31 12.13
N VAL A 132 21.20 -8.59 11.81
CA VAL A 132 21.31 -9.15 10.47
C VAL A 132 20.02 -9.90 10.14
N GLU A 133 19.48 -9.63 8.96
CA GLU A 133 18.35 -10.35 8.41
C GLU A 133 18.75 -10.88 7.04
N SER A 134 18.61 -12.17 6.81
CA SER A 134 18.99 -12.80 5.54
C SER A 134 17.87 -13.67 5.00
N VAL A 135 17.60 -13.52 3.70
CA VAL A 135 16.58 -14.29 2.98
C VAL A 135 17.23 -14.92 1.76
N GLY A 136 17.21 -16.26 1.69
CA GLY A 136 17.75 -16.99 0.56
C GLY A 136 16.85 -16.84 -0.70
N PRO A 137 17.41 -16.93 -1.92
CA PRO A 137 16.67 -16.78 -3.18
C PRO A 137 15.53 -17.78 -3.34
N LYS A 138 15.70 -19.00 -2.84
CA LYS A 138 14.67 -20.05 -2.87
C LYS A 138 13.45 -19.64 -2.01
N VAL A 139 13.70 -19.16 -0.80
CA VAL A 139 12.66 -18.69 0.12
C VAL A 139 11.95 -17.49 -0.48
N SER A 140 12.68 -16.54 -1.09
CA SER A 140 12.08 -15.39 -1.80
C SER A 140 11.14 -15.82 -2.92
N GLY A 141 11.50 -16.82 -3.73
CA GLY A 141 10.65 -17.38 -4.77
C GLY A 141 9.35 -17.99 -4.23
N GLU A 142 9.43 -18.73 -3.12
CA GLU A 142 8.25 -19.29 -2.44
C GLU A 142 7.36 -18.20 -1.84
N LEU A 143 7.95 -17.13 -1.29
CA LEU A 143 7.22 -15.99 -0.75
C LEU A 143 6.47 -15.21 -1.84
N ILE A 144 7.08 -14.99 -3.01
CA ILE A 144 6.42 -14.36 -4.17
C ILE A 144 5.21 -15.18 -4.60
N GLN A 145 5.38 -16.49 -4.78
CA GLN A 145 4.30 -17.36 -5.20
C GLN A 145 3.16 -17.37 -4.17
N THR A 146 3.49 -17.50 -2.89
CA THR A 146 2.50 -17.51 -1.80
C THR A 146 1.76 -16.17 -1.72
N ALA A 147 2.47 -15.04 -1.84
CA ALA A 147 1.88 -13.71 -1.84
C ALA A 147 0.92 -13.51 -3.03
N ALA A 148 1.31 -13.93 -4.24
CA ALA A 148 0.46 -13.86 -5.42
C ALA A 148 -0.82 -14.70 -5.25
N ILE A 149 -0.68 -15.94 -4.77
CA ILE A 149 -1.82 -16.82 -4.48
C ILE A 149 -2.74 -16.20 -3.41
N ALA A 150 -2.17 -15.64 -2.33
CA ALA A 150 -2.96 -15.01 -1.27
C ALA A 150 -3.79 -13.83 -1.79
N VAL A 151 -3.21 -12.97 -2.62
CA VAL A 151 -3.92 -11.84 -3.25
C VAL A 151 -5.04 -12.33 -4.17
N LEU A 152 -4.76 -13.33 -5.02
CA LEU A 152 -5.76 -13.91 -5.92
C LEU A 152 -6.91 -14.57 -5.15
N LEU A 153 -6.59 -15.34 -4.10
CA LEU A 153 -7.60 -15.98 -3.24
C LEU A 153 -8.45 -14.94 -2.50
N ALA A 154 -7.83 -13.88 -1.99
CA ALA A 154 -8.56 -12.80 -1.32
C ALA A 154 -9.54 -12.11 -2.27
N ILE A 155 -9.09 -11.74 -3.48
CA ILE A 155 -9.96 -11.14 -4.51
C ILE A 155 -11.07 -12.11 -4.90
N GLY A 156 -10.77 -13.39 -5.09
CA GLY A 156 -11.74 -14.43 -5.43
C GLY A 156 -12.78 -14.64 -4.32
N ALA A 157 -12.36 -14.72 -3.07
CA ALA A 157 -13.25 -14.85 -1.92
C ALA A 157 -14.22 -13.66 -1.79
N VAL A 158 -13.68 -12.46 -2.01
CA VAL A 158 -14.45 -11.22 -2.03
C VAL A 158 -15.49 -11.23 -3.16
N LEU A 159 -15.09 -11.63 -4.36
CA LEU A 159 -15.99 -11.80 -5.51
C LEU A 159 -17.17 -12.71 -5.18
N ILE A 160 -16.85 -13.89 -4.64
CA ILE A 160 -17.86 -14.88 -4.24
C ILE A 160 -18.78 -14.30 -3.17
N TYR A 161 -18.22 -13.65 -2.14
CA TYR A 161 -19.02 -13.04 -1.06
C TYR A 161 -19.99 -12.00 -1.60
N ILE A 162 -19.53 -11.07 -2.46
CA ILE A 162 -20.39 -10.02 -3.02
C ILE A 162 -21.43 -10.61 -3.95
N TRP A 163 -21.06 -11.60 -4.78
CA TRP A 163 -22.00 -12.28 -5.66
C TRP A 163 -23.10 -13.02 -4.90
N LEU A 164 -22.78 -13.66 -3.79
CA LEU A 164 -23.77 -14.33 -2.95
C LEU A 164 -24.65 -13.35 -2.17
N ARG A 165 -24.10 -12.16 -1.82
CA ARG A 165 -24.78 -11.16 -0.99
C ARG A 165 -25.59 -10.16 -1.80
N PHE A 166 -25.14 -9.85 -3.04
CA PHE A 166 -25.72 -8.86 -3.94
C PHE A 166 -25.95 -9.47 -5.34
N GLU A 167 -26.61 -8.70 -6.20
CA GLU A 167 -26.74 -9.05 -7.62
C GLU A 167 -25.36 -8.97 -8.33
N TRP A 168 -25.19 -9.74 -9.40
CA TRP A 168 -23.92 -9.87 -10.12
C TRP A 168 -23.35 -8.53 -10.62
N GLN A 169 -24.22 -7.56 -10.95
CA GLN A 169 -23.80 -6.23 -11.39
C GLN A 169 -23.01 -5.48 -10.30
N PHE A 170 -23.45 -5.59 -9.04
CA PHE A 170 -22.72 -5.02 -7.90
C PHE A 170 -21.37 -5.71 -7.69
N ALA A 171 -21.31 -7.01 -7.92
CA ALA A 171 -20.04 -7.75 -7.82
C ALA A 171 -19.01 -7.26 -8.84
N VAL A 172 -19.41 -7.06 -10.10
CA VAL A 172 -18.53 -6.52 -11.16
C VAL A 172 -18.05 -5.10 -10.79
N GLY A 173 -18.94 -4.25 -10.30
CA GLY A 173 -18.59 -2.91 -9.84
C GLY A 173 -17.57 -2.90 -8.70
N ALA A 174 -17.78 -3.73 -7.69
CA ALA A 174 -16.88 -3.86 -6.55
C ALA A 174 -15.48 -4.35 -6.99
N VAL A 175 -15.42 -5.34 -7.89
CA VAL A 175 -14.13 -5.82 -8.40
C VAL A 175 -13.41 -4.76 -9.21
N GLY A 176 -14.15 -4.03 -10.07
CA GLY A 176 -13.58 -2.89 -10.80
C GLY A 176 -12.95 -1.86 -9.86
N ALA A 177 -13.62 -1.56 -8.74
CA ALA A 177 -13.11 -0.67 -7.70
C ALA A 177 -11.85 -1.22 -7.03
N LEU A 178 -11.84 -2.51 -6.67
CA LEU A 178 -10.66 -3.14 -6.06
C LEU A 178 -9.45 -3.15 -6.99
N VAL A 179 -9.66 -3.51 -8.25
CA VAL A 179 -8.59 -3.49 -9.26
C VAL A 179 -8.04 -2.08 -9.43
N HIS A 180 -8.91 -1.07 -9.46
CA HIS A 180 -8.52 0.33 -9.49
C HIS A 180 -7.64 0.70 -8.30
N ASP A 181 -8.07 0.41 -7.06
CA ASP A 181 -7.36 0.80 -5.85
C ASP A 181 -6.00 0.08 -5.72
N VAL A 182 -5.94 -1.20 -6.08
CA VAL A 182 -4.68 -1.97 -6.09
C VAL A 182 -3.73 -1.46 -7.16
N LEU A 183 -4.22 -1.21 -8.39
CA LEU A 183 -3.37 -0.70 -9.49
C LEU A 183 -2.81 0.69 -9.17
N LEU A 184 -3.59 1.59 -8.61
CA LEU A 184 -3.11 2.92 -8.22
C LEU A 184 -2.09 2.83 -7.08
N THR A 185 -2.28 1.91 -6.13
CA THR A 185 -1.31 1.70 -5.06
C THR A 185 0.00 1.16 -5.60
N ILE A 186 -0.03 0.13 -6.46
CA ILE A 186 1.17 -0.39 -7.13
C ILE A 186 1.84 0.71 -7.96
N GLY A 187 1.05 1.53 -8.68
CA GLY A 187 1.55 2.63 -9.49
C GLY A 187 2.32 3.68 -8.68
N VAL A 188 1.80 4.08 -7.54
CA VAL A 188 2.46 5.03 -6.65
C VAL A 188 3.75 4.45 -6.06
N PHE A 189 3.77 3.18 -5.68
CA PHE A 189 4.98 2.50 -5.21
C PHE A 189 6.05 2.41 -6.30
N SER A 190 5.63 2.14 -7.54
CA SER A 190 6.53 2.17 -8.71
C SER A 190 7.06 3.57 -8.99
N LEU A 191 6.18 4.59 -9.01
CA LEU A 191 6.56 5.97 -9.32
C LEU A 191 7.53 6.57 -8.29
N LEU A 192 7.24 6.36 -7.00
CA LEU A 192 8.05 6.89 -5.90
C LEU A 192 9.22 5.98 -5.51
N GLN A 193 9.34 4.81 -6.15
CA GLN A 193 10.36 3.80 -5.87
C GLN A 193 10.44 3.45 -4.37
N ILE A 194 9.29 3.48 -3.68
CA ILE A 194 9.20 3.07 -2.29
C ILE A 194 9.44 1.57 -2.20
N ARG A 195 10.18 1.14 -1.18
CA ARG A 195 10.49 -0.26 -0.95
C ARG A 195 9.22 -1.10 -0.88
N PHE A 196 9.19 -2.15 -1.70
CA PHE A 196 8.08 -3.11 -1.77
C PHE A 196 8.51 -4.43 -1.12
N ASP A 197 7.94 -4.73 0.03
CA ASP A 197 8.23 -5.92 0.85
C ASP A 197 6.94 -6.66 1.21
N LEU A 198 7.06 -7.74 2.01
CA LEU A 198 5.89 -8.52 2.42
C LEU A 198 4.86 -7.71 3.21
N ALA A 199 5.29 -6.72 3.98
CA ALA A 199 4.39 -5.84 4.71
C ALA A 199 3.48 -5.06 3.75
N ILE A 200 3.95 -4.70 2.55
CA ILE A 200 3.13 -4.02 1.54
C ILE A 200 2.06 -4.95 0.97
N ILE A 201 2.35 -6.24 0.81
CA ILE A 201 1.32 -7.22 0.41
C ILE A 201 0.22 -7.29 1.48
N ALA A 202 0.59 -7.31 2.76
CA ALA A 202 -0.38 -7.26 3.86
C ALA A 202 -1.20 -5.96 3.86
N ALA A 203 -0.56 -4.81 3.54
CA ALA A 203 -1.25 -3.54 3.35
C ALA A 203 -2.26 -3.60 2.20
N LEU A 204 -1.87 -4.15 1.03
CA LEU A 204 -2.77 -4.30 -0.12
C LEU A 204 -4.00 -5.15 0.23
N LEU A 205 -3.80 -6.28 0.92
CA LEU A 205 -4.92 -7.12 1.38
C LEU A 205 -5.83 -6.38 2.37
N THR A 206 -5.25 -5.56 3.22
CA THR A 206 -6.00 -4.73 4.16
C THR A 206 -6.79 -3.63 3.44
N ILE A 207 -6.19 -2.97 2.44
CA ILE A 207 -6.86 -1.98 1.57
C ILE A 207 -8.06 -2.61 0.88
N VAL A 208 -7.91 -3.82 0.33
CA VAL A 208 -9.01 -4.60 -0.28
C VAL A 208 -10.17 -4.76 0.72
N GLY A 209 -9.90 -5.16 1.96
CA GLY A 209 -10.91 -5.31 2.99
C GLY A 209 -11.62 -4.00 3.37
N TYR A 210 -10.86 -2.92 3.52
CA TYR A 210 -11.41 -1.60 3.82
C TYR A 210 -12.24 -1.01 2.68
N SER A 211 -11.75 -1.08 1.44
CA SER A 211 -12.45 -0.61 0.24
C SER A 211 -13.81 -1.30 0.09
N LEU A 212 -13.85 -2.60 0.40
CA LEU A 212 -15.09 -3.37 0.38
C LEU A 212 -16.08 -2.96 1.46
N ASN A 213 -15.61 -2.67 2.67
CA ASN A 213 -16.50 -2.30 3.77
C ASN A 213 -17.34 -1.07 3.41
N ASP A 214 -16.74 -0.05 2.80
CA ASP A 214 -17.46 1.15 2.35
C ASP A 214 -18.33 0.86 1.13
N THR A 215 -17.82 0.13 0.15
CA THR A 215 -18.57 -0.27 -1.05
C THR A 215 -19.85 -1.04 -0.70
N VAL A 216 -19.77 -2.01 0.21
CA VAL A 216 -20.93 -2.79 0.68
C VAL A 216 -21.98 -1.91 1.35
N VAL A 217 -21.57 -0.93 2.17
CA VAL A 217 -22.49 0.00 2.82
C VAL A 217 -23.24 0.86 1.80
N VAL A 218 -22.55 1.39 0.80
CA VAL A 218 -23.18 2.16 -0.29
C VAL A 218 -24.13 1.27 -1.09
N PHE A 219 -23.71 0.07 -1.46
CA PHE A 219 -24.53 -0.86 -2.25
C PHE A 219 -25.80 -1.31 -1.49
N ASP A 220 -25.70 -1.58 -0.21
CA ASP A 220 -26.87 -1.94 0.60
C ASP A 220 -27.87 -0.76 0.66
N ARG A 221 -27.35 0.47 0.77
CA ARG A 221 -28.18 1.67 0.75
C ARG A 221 -28.81 1.93 -0.62
N VAL A 222 -28.06 1.74 -1.71
CA VAL A 222 -28.59 1.83 -3.08
C VAL A 222 -29.72 0.81 -3.26
N ARG A 223 -29.51 -0.44 -2.85
CA ARG A 223 -30.52 -1.50 -2.95
C ARG A 223 -31.81 -1.18 -2.14
N GLU A 224 -31.66 -0.64 -0.94
CA GLU A 224 -32.78 -0.18 -0.12
C GLU A 224 -33.55 0.94 -0.82
N ASN A 225 -32.86 1.95 -1.33
CA ASN A 225 -33.44 3.11 -1.98
C ASN A 225 -34.08 2.77 -3.34
N LEU A 226 -33.53 1.82 -4.11
CA LEU A 226 -34.15 1.31 -5.34
C LEU A 226 -35.51 0.65 -5.07
N ARG A 227 -35.65 -0.06 -3.95
CA ARG A 227 -36.93 -0.65 -3.56
C ARG A 227 -37.94 0.40 -3.11
N LYS A 228 -37.45 1.46 -2.47
CA LYS A 228 -38.29 2.53 -1.92
C LYS A 228 -38.76 3.54 -2.97
N TYR A 229 -37.87 3.90 -3.91
CA TYR A 229 -38.09 5.00 -4.88
C TYR A 229 -38.23 4.47 -6.31
N LYS A 230 -39.23 3.65 -6.58
CA LYS A 230 -39.46 3.00 -7.90
C LYS A 230 -39.66 3.98 -9.08
N LYS A 231 -39.97 5.24 -8.82
CA LYS A 231 -40.26 6.25 -9.87
C LYS A 231 -39.11 7.22 -10.10
N LYS A 232 -38.07 7.22 -9.27
CA LYS A 232 -36.91 8.09 -9.45
C LYS A 232 -35.96 7.53 -10.49
N LEU A 233 -35.23 8.41 -11.19
CA LEU A 233 -34.14 7.98 -12.05
C LEU A 233 -33.06 7.27 -11.23
N LEU A 234 -32.42 6.28 -11.83
CA LEU A 234 -31.38 5.49 -11.17
C LEU A 234 -30.28 6.41 -10.62
N GLN A 235 -29.84 7.40 -11.39
CA GLN A 235 -28.84 8.37 -11.02
C GLN A 235 -29.21 9.14 -9.74
N GLU A 236 -30.47 9.60 -9.62
CA GLU A 236 -30.95 10.30 -8.42
C GLU A 236 -30.97 9.40 -7.18
N VAL A 237 -31.32 8.12 -7.38
CA VAL A 237 -31.32 7.15 -6.28
C VAL A 237 -29.89 6.87 -5.80
N MET A 238 -28.94 6.82 -6.71
CA MET A 238 -27.53 6.61 -6.38
C MET A 238 -26.94 7.83 -5.67
N ASP A 239 -27.16 9.06 -6.20
CA ASP A 239 -26.74 10.28 -5.53
C ASP A 239 -27.30 10.39 -4.11
N GLN A 240 -28.59 10.08 -3.95
CA GLN A 240 -29.22 10.08 -2.65
C GLN A 240 -28.57 9.04 -1.70
N SER A 241 -28.28 7.85 -2.20
CA SER A 241 -27.70 6.78 -1.39
C SER A 241 -26.28 7.10 -0.93
N ILE A 242 -25.47 7.71 -1.80
CA ILE A 242 -24.13 8.18 -1.44
C ILE A 242 -24.21 9.30 -0.40
N ASN A 243 -25.09 10.28 -0.58
CA ASN A 243 -25.29 11.35 0.40
C ASN A 243 -25.71 10.82 1.78
N GLU A 244 -26.60 9.83 1.82
CA GLU A 244 -27.08 9.24 3.07
C GLU A 244 -26.00 8.44 3.82
N THR A 245 -25.00 7.88 3.12
CA THR A 245 -23.89 7.13 3.70
C THR A 245 -22.65 7.99 3.94
N LEU A 246 -22.56 9.18 3.34
CA LEU A 246 -21.40 10.05 3.33
C LEU A 246 -20.84 10.37 4.73
N SER A 247 -21.72 10.70 5.67
CA SER A 247 -21.32 11.01 7.05
C SER A 247 -20.60 9.85 7.72
N ARG A 248 -21.05 8.61 7.48
CA ARG A 248 -20.41 7.40 8.02
C ARG A 248 -19.04 7.17 7.37
N THR A 249 -18.96 7.20 6.04
CA THR A 249 -17.72 6.99 5.31
C THR A 249 -16.65 8.03 5.68
N VAL A 250 -17.01 9.31 5.74
CA VAL A 250 -16.08 10.37 6.15
C VAL A 250 -15.61 10.17 7.60
N MET A 251 -16.49 9.79 8.53
CA MET A 251 -16.11 9.56 9.93
C MET A 251 -15.15 8.38 10.06
N THR A 252 -15.42 7.25 9.39
CA THR A 252 -14.53 6.08 9.41
C THR A 252 -13.18 6.41 8.81
N SER A 253 -13.14 7.11 7.69
CA SER A 253 -11.88 7.49 7.03
C SER A 253 -11.07 8.49 7.85
N VAL A 254 -11.70 9.52 8.43
CA VAL A 254 -10.99 10.49 9.26
C VAL A 254 -10.40 9.84 10.50
N THR A 255 -11.14 8.96 11.18
CA THR A 255 -10.61 8.24 12.37
C THR A 255 -9.46 7.32 12.00
N THR A 256 -9.55 6.61 10.89
CA THR A 256 -8.46 5.75 10.39
C THR A 256 -7.24 6.57 9.99
N LEU A 257 -7.43 7.67 9.24
CA LEU A 257 -6.34 8.55 8.84
C LEU A 257 -5.63 9.18 10.05
N LEU A 258 -6.36 9.59 11.08
CA LEU A 258 -5.76 10.11 12.31
C LEU A 258 -4.86 9.08 12.99
N ALA A 259 -5.35 7.84 13.12
CA ALA A 259 -4.56 6.75 13.71
C ALA A 259 -3.33 6.42 12.87
N LEU A 260 -3.50 6.30 11.54
CA LEU A 260 -2.40 6.01 10.61
C LEU A 260 -1.38 7.16 10.56
N THR A 261 -1.83 8.42 10.61
CA THR A 261 -0.93 9.58 10.63
C THR A 261 -0.12 9.61 11.92
N ALA A 262 -0.74 9.35 13.06
CA ALA A 262 -0.01 9.24 14.33
C ALA A 262 1.05 8.13 14.26
N LEU A 263 0.67 6.96 13.71
CA LEU A 263 1.59 5.85 13.54
C LEU A 263 2.68 6.13 12.49
N PHE A 264 2.40 6.93 11.47
CA PHE A 264 3.39 7.35 10.45
C PHE A 264 4.46 8.28 11.03
N VAL A 265 4.05 9.16 11.95
CA VAL A 265 4.95 10.14 12.59
C VAL A 265 5.75 9.50 13.73
N LEU A 266 5.10 8.65 14.55
CA LEU A 266 5.68 8.06 15.73
C LEU A 266 6.26 6.65 15.50
N GLY A 267 5.89 5.99 14.41
CA GLY A 267 6.36 4.64 14.06
C GLY A 267 7.75 4.67 13.43
N GLY A 268 8.48 3.58 13.62
CA GLY A 268 9.80 3.40 13.04
C GLY A 268 9.77 3.13 11.53
N ASP A 269 10.94 3.21 10.91
CA ASP A 269 11.12 3.06 9.46
C ASP A 269 10.61 1.72 8.90
N VAL A 270 10.67 0.66 9.71
CA VAL A 270 10.25 -0.71 9.31
C VAL A 270 8.80 -0.79 8.84
N ILE A 271 7.90 -0.06 9.51
CA ILE A 271 6.46 -0.08 9.22
C ILE A 271 6.01 1.11 8.36
N ARG A 272 6.90 2.05 8.06
CA ARG A 272 6.55 3.30 7.36
C ARG A 272 5.97 3.04 5.96
N GLY A 273 6.53 2.10 5.21
CA GLY A 273 6.00 1.70 3.90
C GLY A 273 4.59 1.13 3.98
N PHE A 274 4.35 0.24 4.96
CA PHE A 274 3.02 -0.31 5.23
C PHE A 274 2.00 0.80 5.56
N ILE A 275 2.36 1.70 6.46
CA ILE A 275 1.49 2.80 6.89
C ILE A 275 1.21 3.75 5.72
N PHE A 276 2.24 4.07 4.92
CA PHE A 276 2.06 4.88 3.71
C PHE A 276 1.05 4.25 2.74
N ALA A 277 1.16 2.94 2.47
CA ALA A 277 0.20 2.22 1.63
C ALA A 277 -1.22 2.33 2.20
N MET A 278 -1.38 2.16 3.51
CA MET A 278 -2.68 2.27 4.18
C MET A 278 -3.27 3.68 4.12
N ILE A 279 -2.45 4.73 4.32
CA ILE A 279 -2.88 6.14 4.18
C ILE A 279 -3.32 6.39 2.74
N TRP A 280 -2.51 5.98 1.77
CA TRP A 280 -2.80 6.14 0.35
C TRP A 280 -4.11 5.44 -0.04
N GLY A 281 -4.26 4.17 0.34
CA GLY A 281 -5.50 3.42 0.13
C GLY A 281 -6.70 4.12 0.77
N CYS A 282 -6.58 4.56 2.03
CA CYS A 282 -7.63 5.28 2.73
C CYS A 282 -8.08 6.55 1.99
N LEU A 283 -7.16 7.30 1.42
CA LEU A 283 -7.47 8.49 0.61
C LEU A 283 -8.17 8.11 -0.70
N LEU A 284 -7.79 7.00 -1.34
CA LEU A 284 -8.40 6.55 -2.59
C LEU A 284 -9.86 6.16 -2.40
N TYR A 285 -10.20 5.39 -1.37
CA TYR A 285 -11.58 4.93 -1.17
C TYR A 285 -12.48 5.92 -0.40
N THR A 286 -11.91 6.99 0.19
CA THR A 286 -12.70 8.05 0.83
C THR A 286 -13.30 9.04 -0.16
N SER A 287 -12.65 9.22 -1.31
CA SER A 287 -13.17 10.10 -2.36
C SER A 287 -14.41 9.47 -2.99
N PRO A 288 -15.48 10.22 -3.27
CA PRO A 288 -16.54 9.76 -4.16
C PRO A 288 -15.90 9.43 -5.51
N SER A 289 -15.62 8.16 -5.69
CA SER A 289 -14.74 7.66 -6.75
C SER A 289 -15.58 7.04 -7.87
N PRO A 290 -15.00 6.85 -9.06
CA PRO A 290 -15.64 6.15 -10.17
C PRO A 290 -16.19 4.77 -9.84
N ARG A 291 -15.77 4.15 -8.75
CA ARG A 291 -16.34 2.90 -8.25
C ARG A 291 -17.84 3.00 -7.97
N ASP A 292 -18.28 4.14 -7.43
CA ASP A 292 -19.68 4.41 -7.16
C ASP A 292 -20.45 4.66 -8.45
N LEU A 293 -19.74 5.01 -9.54
CA LEU A 293 -20.27 5.29 -10.86
C LEU A 293 -20.36 4.06 -11.76
N SER A 294 -19.61 2.99 -11.47
CA SER A 294 -19.62 1.76 -12.27
C SER A 294 -20.99 1.05 -12.28
N THR A 295 -21.79 1.32 -11.24
CA THR A 295 -23.16 0.82 -11.11
C THR A 295 -24.16 1.57 -12.00
N SER A 296 -23.79 2.72 -12.58
CA SER A 296 -24.68 3.55 -13.43
C SER A 296 -25.05 2.92 -14.78
N ARG A 297 -24.39 1.82 -15.18
CA ARG A 297 -24.66 1.08 -16.42
C ARG A 297 -25.63 -0.10 -16.24
N MET A 298 -26.36 -0.16 -15.12
CA MET A 298 -27.38 -1.20 -14.94
C MET A 298 -28.52 -0.98 -15.94
N PRO A 299 -28.92 -2.02 -16.73
CA PRO A 299 -30.09 -1.90 -17.58
C PRO A 299 -31.34 -1.69 -16.74
N SER A 300 -32.21 -0.81 -17.23
CA SER A 300 -33.51 -0.44 -16.61
C SER A 300 -34.57 -1.56 -16.64
N SER A 301 -34.15 -2.81 -16.72
CA SER A 301 -35.04 -3.96 -16.81
C SER A 301 -35.02 -4.77 -15.52
N ALA A 302 -35.86 -4.38 -14.59
CA ALA A 302 -36.47 -5.25 -13.60
C ALA A 302 -37.83 -4.69 -13.17
#